data_6c8fdbf98da724d04b294a0a687a4561
#
_entry.id   6c8fdbf98da724d04b294a0a687a4561
#
_cell.length_a   1.000
_cell.length_b   1.000
_cell.length_c   1.000
_cell.angle_alpha   90.00
_cell.angle_beta   90.00
_cell.angle_gamma   90.00
#
_symmetry.space_group_name_H-M   'P 1'
#
loop_
_entity.id
_entity.type
_entity.pdbx_description
1 polymer ?
#
loop_
_entity_poly.entity_id
_entity_poly.type
_entity_poly.pdbx_seq_one_letter_code
_entity_poly.pdbx_strand_id
1 'polypeptide(L)'
;MKYLTIGLGILAVLLCLSLVFSLLSVRYLREIEAPLREAESFLAAGDFDAIRSLTADARDRWDEHLGFFSSLLSHGELDEVSNDFASLSAYAALEELPDYCAAHARLCTMLAHLRDIDQLRYYNFLCSIVNQFENKG
;
A
#
# COMPACT_ATOMS: atom_id res chain seq x y z
N MET A 1 -8.83 40.81 -4.14
CA MET A 1 -9.90 39.81 -4.31
C MET A 1 -9.55 38.77 -5.38
N LYS A 2 -9.09 39.14 -6.57
CA LYS A 2 -8.74 38.20 -7.64
C LYS A 2 -7.66 37.18 -7.24
N TYR A 3 -6.65 37.60 -6.50
CA TYR A 3 -5.56 36.71 -6.03
C TYR A 3 -6.02 35.71 -4.97
N LEU A 4 -6.99 36.08 -4.14
CA LEU A 4 -7.57 35.17 -3.13
C LEU A 4 -8.38 34.03 -3.77
N THR A 5 -9.16 34.39 -4.83
CA THR A 5 -9.95 33.39 -5.58
C THR A 5 -9.05 32.43 -6.37
N ILE A 6 -7.96 32.93 -6.95
CA ILE A 6 -6.98 32.08 -7.64
C ILE A 6 -6.27 31.16 -6.64
N GLY A 7 -5.84 31.69 -5.49
CA GLY A 7 -5.20 30.89 -4.43
C GLY A 7 -6.12 29.80 -3.88
N LEU A 8 -7.40 30.11 -3.67
CA LEU A 8 -8.40 29.14 -3.23
C LEU A 8 -8.65 28.06 -4.29
N GLY A 9 -8.66 28.43 -5.57
CA GLY A 9 -8.80 27.47 -6.68
C GLY A 9 -7.62 26.51 -6.77
N ILE A 10 -6.39 27.01 -6.64
CA ILE A 10 -5.18 26.17 -6.62
C ILE A 10 -5.22 25.20 -5.43
N LEU A 11 -5.59 25.69 -4.25
CA LEU A 11 -5.71 24.85 -3.05
C LEU A 11 -6.73 23.74 -3.24
N ALA A 12 -7.90 24.04 -3.81
CA ALA A 12 -8.93 23.05 -4.09
C ALA A 12 -8.44 21.95 -5.07
N VAL A 13 -7.71 22.36 -6.12
CA VAL A 13 -7.13 21.39 -7.07
C VAL A 13 -6.10 20.49 -6.39
N LEU A 14 -5.21 21.04 -5.57
CA LEU A 14 -4.21 20.26 -4.83
C LEU A 14 -4.87 19.27 -3.86
N LEU A 15 -5.93 19.67 -3.17
CA LEU A 15 -6.70 18.79 -2.29
C LEU A 15 -7.38 17.67 -3.07
N CYS A 16 -7.98 17.96 -4.22
CA CYS A 16 -8.58 16.92 -5.07
C CYS A 16 -7.54 15.92 -5.58
N LEU A 17 -6.39 16.39 -6.06
CA LEU A 17 -5.29 15.53 -6.50
C LEU A 17 -4.80 14.64 -5.37
N SER A 18 -4.58 15.21 -4.19
CA SER A 18 -4.16 14.49 -3.00
C SER A 18 -5.16 13.38 -2.63
N LEU A 19 -6.46 13.66 -2.65
CA LEU A 19 -7.50 12.68 -2.37
C LEU A 19 -7.53 11.55 -3.41
N VAL A 20 -7.39 11.88 -4.69
CA VAL A 20 -7.33 10.88 -5.77
C VAL A 20 -6.13 9.95 -5.59
N PHE A 21 -4.95 10.49 -5.27
CA PHE A 21 -3.75 9.69 -5.01
C PHE A 21 -3.94 8.73 -3.83
N SER A 22 -4.58 9.18 -2.75
CA SER A 22 -4.89 8.34 -1.59
C SER A 22 -5.84 7.19 -1.95
N LEU A 23 -6.91 7.49 -2.68
CA LEU A 23 -7.87 6.47 -3.08
C LEU A 23 -7.24 5.42 -4.01
N LEU A 24 -6.35 5.84 -4.91
CA LEU A 24 -5.61 4.92 -5.78
C LEU A 24 -4.63 4.05 -4.99
N SER A 25 -3.90 4.61 -4.03
CA SER A 25 -2.98 3.86 -3.16
C SER A 25 -3.71 2.75 -2.41
N VAL A 26 -4.82 3.08 -1.74
CA VAL A 26 -5.64 2.09 -1.02
C VAL A 26 -6.19 1.01 -1.96
N ARG A 27 -6.62 1.39 -3.16
CA ARG A 27 -7.12 0.45 -4.17
C ARG A 27 -6.02 -0.52 -4.60
N TYR A 28 -4.85 -0.03 -5.00
CA TYR A 28 -3.73 -0.86 -5.44
C TYR A 28 -3.23 -1.79 -4.34
N LEU A 29 -3.11 -1.29 -3.09
CA LEU A 29 -2.75 -2.15 -1.96
C LEU A 29 -3.76 -3.28 -1.74
N ARG A 30 -5.06 -3.02 -1.86
CA ARG A 30 -6.09 -4.07 -1.78
C ARG A 30 -5.98 -5.10 -2.91
N GLU A 31 -5.68 -4.65 -4.12
CA GLU A 31 -5.49 -5.54 -5.27
C GLU A 31 -4.27 -6.46 -5.07
N ILE A 32 -3.20 -5.97 -4.41
CA ILE A 32 -2.01 -6.75 -4.07
C ILE A 32 -2.27 -7.70 -2.90
N GLU A 33 -3.01 -7.25 -1.88
CA GLU A 33 -3.36 -8.08 -0.71
C GLU A 33 -4.34 -9.22 -1.05
N ALA A 34 -5.19 -9.07 -2.05
CA ALA A 34 -6.25 -10.04 -2.35
C ALA A 34 -5.71 -11.45 -2.62
N PRO A 35 -4.74 -11.68 -3.53
CA PRO A 35 -4.18 -13.01 -3.76
C PRO A 35 -3.39 -13.54 -2.55
N LEU A 36 -2.77 -12.67 -1.74
CA LEU A 36 -2.09 -13.10 -0.51
C LEU A 36 -3.07 -13.67 0.52
N ARG A 37 -4.22 -13.03 0.68
CA ARG A 37 -5.30 -13.53 1.56
C ARG A 37 -5.90 -14.83 1.03
N GLU A 38 -6.04 -14.96 -0.27
CA GLU A 38 -6.51 -16.20 -0.88
C GLU A 38 -5.51 -17.34 -0.63
N ALA A 39 -4.21 -17.07 -0.73
CA ALA A 39 -3.16 -18.05 -0.43
C ALA A 39 -3.25 -18.60 1.00
N GLU A 40 -3.69 -17.81 2.00
CA GLU A 40 -3.91 -18.28 3.36
C GLU A 40 -4.87 -19.49 3.43
N SER A 41 -5.88 -19.54 2.59
CA SER A 41 -6.85 -20.64 2.58
C SER A 41 -6.24 -21.98 2.14
N PHE A 42 -5.13 -21.94 1.41
CA PHE A 42 -4.42 -23.14 0.93
C PHE A 42 -3.29 -23.59 1.86
N LEU A 43 -2.90 -22.78 2.86
CA LEU A 43 -1.83 -23.14 3.81
C LEU A 43 -2.17 -24.38 4.61
N ALA A 44 -3.41 -24.51 5.08
CA ALA A 44 -3.85 -25.68 5.86
C ALA A 44 -3.88 -26.97 5.04
N ALA A 45 -4.12 -26.86 3.73
CA ALA A 45 -4.12 -27.99 2.80
C ALA A 45 -2.72 -28.35 2.29
N GLY A 46 -1.73 -27.45 2.46
CA GLY A 46 -0.38 -27.63 1.93
C GLY A 46 -0.32 -27.61 0.40
N ASP A 47 -1.27 -26.91 -0.25
CA ASP A 47 -1.33 -26.80 -1.71
C ASP A 47 -0.33 -25.73 -2.20
N PHE A 48 0.93 -26.13 -2.33
CA PHE A 48 2.00 -25.23 -2.77
C PHE A 48 1.88 -24.77 -4.21
N ASP A 49 1.15 -25.47 -5.08
CA ASP A 49 0.93 -25.03 -6.45
C ASP A 49 0.02 -23.80 -6.47
N ALA A 50 -1.07 -23.86 -5.71
CA ALA A 50 -1.95 -22.70 -5.52
C ALA A 50 -1.23 -21.55 -4.80
N ILE A 51 -0.49 -21.82 -3.73
CA ILE A 51 0.28 -20.82 -2.98
C ILE A 51 1.30 -20.12 -3.87
N ARG A 52 2.06 -20.84 -4.69
CA ARG A 52 3.03 -20.27 -5.64
C ARG A 52 2.37 -19.37 -6.68
N SER A 53 1.26 -19.81 -7.25
CA SER A 53 0.51 -19.06 -8.25
C SER A 53 -0.02 -17.75 -7.69
N LEU A 54 -0.63 -17.77 -6.51
CA LEU A 54 -1.18 -16.59 -5.85
C LEU A 54 -0.09 -15.62 -5.35
N THR A 55 1.04 -16.15 -4.87
CA THR A 55 2.20 -15.34 -4.49
C THR A 55 2.80 -14.62 -5.70
N ALA A 56 2.90 -15.31 -6.84
CA ALA A 56 3.36 -14.71 -8.09
C ALA A 56 2.40 -13.61 -8.57
N ASP A 57 1.09 -13.85 -8.54
CA ASP A 57 0.08 -12.85 -8.91
C ASP A 57 0.16 -11.59 -8.02
N ALA A 58 0.33 -11.76 -6.71
CA ALA A 58 0.51 -10.62 -5.79
C ALA A 58 1.77 -9.82 -6.11
N ARG A 59 2.89 -10.51 -6.42
CA ARG A 59 4.15 -9.88 -6.79
C ARG A 59 4.04 -9.13 -8.10
N ASP A 60 3.44 -9.74 -9.11
CA ASP A 60 3.25 -9.12 -10.43
C ASP A 60 2.44 -7.82 -10.31
N ARG A 61 1.40 -7.82 -9.48
CA ARG A 61 0.61 -6.60 -9.19
C ARG A 61 1.43 -5.54 -8.47
N TRP A 62 2.29 -5.93 -7.54
CA TRP A 62 3.23 -5.00 -6.90
C TRP A 62 4.17 -4.36 -7.92
N ASP A 63 4.80 -5.17 -8.76
CA ASP A 63 5.73 -4.72 -9.79
C ASP A 63 5.04 -3.82 -10.83
N GLU A 64 3.80 -4.10 -11.20
CA GLU A 64 2.98 -3.26 -12.09
C GLU A 64 2.74 -1.87 -11.52
N HIS A 65 2.52 -1.76 -10.20
CA HIS A 65 2.26 -0.49 -9.53
C HIS A 65 3.50 0.15 -8.88
N LEU A 66 4.68 -0.44 -9.07
CA LEU A 66 5.93 0.05 -8.47
C LEU A 66 6.24 1.51 -8.83
N GLY A 67 5.96 1.93 -10.07
CA GLY A 67 6.12 3.31 -10.51
C GLY A 67 5.23 4.30 -9.75
N PHE A 68 4.02 3.90 -9.40
CA PHE A 68 3.11 4.69 -8.56
C PHE A 68 3.66 4.79 -7.14
N PHE A 69 4.01 3.66 -6.52
CA PHE A 69 4.53 3.64 -5.15
C PHE A 69 5.88 4.32 -5.01
N SER A 70 6.74 4.32 -6.03
CA SER A 70 8.02 5.04 -6.01
C SER A 70 7.88 6.56 -5.89
N SER A 71 6.71 7.12 -6.22
CA SER A 71 6.41 8.54 -6.00
C SER A 71 5.90 8.85 -4.59
N LEU A 72 5.48 7.84 -3.83
CA LEU A 72 4.86 7.99 -2.50
C LEU A 72 5.74 7.48 -1.36
N LEU A 73 6.50 6.40 -1.60
CA LEU A 73 7.30 5.69 -0.60
C LEU A 73 8.78 6.03 -0.74
N SER A 74 9.51 5.90 0.34
CA SER A 74 10.97 5.97 0.31
C SER A 74 11.56 4.74 -0.38
N HIS A 75 12.77 4.87 -0.92
CA HIS A 75 13.48 3.73 -1.52
C HIS A 75 13.65 2.55 -0.56
N GLY A 76 13.86 2.84 0.74
CA GLY A 76 13.98 1.80 1.77
C GLY A 76 12.70 0.98 1.94
N GLU A 77 11.53 1.63 1.95
CA GLU A 77 10.23 0.95 2.05
C GLU A 77 9.94 0.11 0.80
N LEU A 78 10.27 0.63 -0.39
CA LEU A 78 10.12 -0.11 -1.64
C LEU A 78 10.99 -1.36 -1.68
N ASP A 79 12.27 -1.22 -1.28
CA ASP A 79 13.23 -2.31 -1.23
C ASP A 79 12.80 -3.36 -0.20
N GLU A 80 12.27 -2.95 0.95
CA GLU A 80 11.79 -3.85 1.99
C GLU A 80 10.62 -4.71 1.48
N VAL A 81 9.60 -4.11 0.88
CA VAL A 81 8.46 -4.84 0.31
C VAL A 81 8.91 -5.78 -0.82
N SER A 82 9.78 -5.31 -1.70
CA SER A 82 10.30 -6.12 -2.82
C SER A 82 11.12 -7.32 -2.32
N ASN A 83 11.92 -7.15 -1.27
CA ASN A 83 12.68 -8.22 -0.63
C ASN A 83 11.77 -9.21 0.08
N ASP A 84 10.70 -8.74 0.71
CA ASP A 84 9.70 -9.60 1.35
C ASP A 84 8.97 -10.46 0.32
N PHE A 85 8.60 -9.92 -0.85
CA PHE A 85 8.06 -10.70 -1.96
C PHE A 85 9.05 -11.73 -2.50
N ALA A 86 10.34 -11.37 -2.61
CA ALA A 86 11.38 -12.30 -3.05
C ALA A 86 11.53 -13.47 -2.06
N SER A 87 11.55 -13.19 -0.76
CA SER A 87 11.63 -14.20 0.30
C SER A 87 10.41 -15.11 0.28
N LEU A 88 9.21 -14.52 0.17
CA LEU A 88 7.96 -15.27 0.13
C LEU A 88 7.91 -16.21 -1.07
N SER A 89 8.34 -15.74 -2.25
CA SER A 89 8.42 -16.55 -3.46
C SER A 89 9.43 -17.72 -3.32
N ALA A 90 10.57 -17.47 -2.67
CA ALA A 90 11.58 -18.50 -2.42
C ALA A 90 11.05 -19.60 -1.49
N TYR A 91 10.41 -19.23 -0.36
CA TYR A 91 9.83 -20.21 0.56
C TYR A 91 8.67 -21.00 -0.06
N ALA A 92 7.85 -20.36 -0.89
CA ALA A 92 6.83 -21.08 -1.65
C ALA A 92 7.43 -22.10 -2.64
N ALA A 93 8.54 -21.75 -3.29
CA ALA A 93 9.24 -22.64 -4.22
C ALA A 93 9.92 -23.82 -3.51
N LEU A 94 10.42 -23.61 -2.29
CA LEU A 94 11.06 -24.64 -1.46
C LEU A 94 10.08 -25.47 -0.63
N GLU A 95 8.79 -25.12 -0.66
CA GLU A 95 7.72 -25.74 0.12
C GLU A 95 7.96 -25.67 1.64
N GLU A 96 8.64 -24.61 2.10
CA GLU A 96 8.96 -24.36 3.50
C GLU A 96 7.79 -23.61 4.18
N LEU A 97 6.78 -24.35 4.63
CA LEU A 97 5.53 -23.81 5.17
C LEU A 97 5.73 -22.87 6.36
N PRO A 98 6.56 -23.19 7.40
CA PRO A 98 6.74 -22.29 8.54
C PRO A 98 7.37 -20.94 8.14
N ASP A 99 8.38 -20.97 7.27
CA ASP A 99 9.09 -19.77 6.81
C ASP A 99 8.22 -18.96 5.86
N TYR A 100 7.44 -19.63 5.01
CA TYR A 100 6.42 -18.98 4.19
C TYR A 100 5.39 -18.24 5.06
N CYS A 101 4.84 -18.88 6.08
CA CYS A 101 3.85 -18.28 6.98
C CYS A 101 4.43 -17.04 7.70
N ALA A 102 5.68 -17.12 8.17
CA ALA A 102 6.35 -15.99 8.82
C ALA A 102 6.58 -14.82 7.85
N ALA A 103 7.09 -15.10 6.64
CA ALA A 103 7.30 -14.09 5.61
C ALA A 103 5.98 -13.48 5.13
N HIS A 104 4.94 -14.29 4.95
CA HIS A 104 3.59 -13.85 4.58
C HIS A 104 3.00 -12.88 5.62
N ALA A 105 3.06 -13.25 6.91
CA ALA A 105 2.58 -12.39 7.99
C ALA A 105 3.33 -11.05 8.04
N ARG A 106 4.65 -11.05 7.83
CA ARG A 106 5.47 -9.84 7.77
C ARG A 106 5.09 -8.95 6.60
N LEU A 107 4.96 -9.50 5.40
CA LEU A 107 4.57 -8.78 4.21
C LEU A 107 3.16 -8.16 4.36
N CYS A 108 2.18 -8.93 4.84
CA CYS A 108 0.83 -8.42 5.08
C CYS A 108 0.81 -7.30 6.11
N THR A 109 1.63 -7.38 7.17
CA THR A 109 1.78 -6.32 8.16
C THR A 109 2.37 -5.06 7.54
N MET A 110 3.39 -5.19 6.69
CA MET A 110 4.00 -4.06 6.00
C MET A 110 3.03 -3.38 5.05
N LEU A 111 2.29 -4.14 4.24
CA LEU A 111 1.27 -3.58 3.33
C LEU A 111 0.15 -2.88 4.11
N ALA A 112 -0.31 -3.43 5.24
CA ALA A 112 -1.28 -2.80 6.12
C ALA A 112 -0.73 -1.47 6.70
N HIS A 113 0.53 -1.46 7.12
CA HIS A 113 1.19 -0.26 7.61
C HIS A 113 1.27 0.84 6.55
N LEU A 114 1.62 0.51 5.32
CA LEU A 114 1.63 1.46 4.19
C LEU A 114 0.24 2.06 3.95
N ARG A 115 -0.81 1.26 4.04
CA ARG A 115 -2.18 1.73 3.90
C ARG A 115 -2.58 2.69 5.01
N ASP A 116 -2.18 2.41 6.27
CA ASP A 116 -2.55 3.21 7.42
C ASP A 116 -1.78 4.55 7.45
N ILE A 117 -0.52 4.58 7.01
CA ILE A 117 0.26 5.83 6.88
C ILE A 117 -0.43 6.80 5.90
N ASP A 118 -0.91 6.32 4.78
CA ASP A 118 -1.63 7.16 3.83
C ASP A 118 -2.89 7.78 4.46
N GLN A 119 -3.68 7.01 5.19
CA GLN A 119 -4.88 7.52 5.86
C GLN A 119 -4.54 8.55 6.94
N LEU A 120 -3.50 8.33 7.76
CA LEU A 120 -3.08 9.25 8.81
C LEU A 120 -2.51 10.57 8.26
N ARG A 121 -1.79 10.55 7.15
CA ARG A 121 -1.29 11.76 6.47
C ARG A 121 -2.43 12.70 6.09
N TYR A 122 -3.51 12.18 5.54
CA TYR A 122 -4.68 12.98 5.14
C TYR A 122 -5.45 13.51 6.32
N TYR A 123 -5.66 12.70 7.36
CA TYR A 123 -6.36 13.12 8.56
C TYR A 123 -5.62 14.27 9.27
N ASN A 124 -4.30 14.15 9.44
CA ASN A 124 -3.48 15.18 10.06
C ASN A 124 -3.43 16.48 9.22
N PHE A 125 -3.39 16.35 7.89
CA PHE A 125 -3.39 17.51 7.00
C PHE A 125 -4.74 18.25 7.04
N LEU A 126 -5.86 17.54 6.99
CA LEU A 126 -7.20 18.13 7.11
C LEU A 126 -7.42 18.77 8.48
N CYS A 127 -7.04 18.11 9.58
CA CYS A 127 -7.10 18.69 10.92
C CYS A 127 -6.24 19.95 11.05
N SER A 128 -5.06 19.99 10.45
CA SER A 128 -4.18 21.16 10.47
C SER A 128 -4.81 22.36 9.73
N ILE A 129 -5.46 22.11 8.60
CA ILE A 129 -6.16 23.15 7.83
C ILE A 129 -7.37 23.66 8.62
N VAL A 130 -8.22 22.77 9.16
CA VAL A 130 -9.41 23.15 9.92
C VAL A 130 -9.03 24.00 11.14
N ASN A 131 -8.01 23.60 11.90
CA ASN A 131 -7.51 24.37 13.05
C ASN A 131 -6.95 25.75 12.67
N GLN A 132 -6.36 25.89 11.47
CA GLN A 132 -5.91 27.21 10.98
C GLN A 132 -7.06 28.16 10.64
N PHE A 133 -8.21 27.62 10.23
CA PHE A 133 -9.41 28.43 9.96
C PHE A 133 -10.12 28.83 11.24
N GLU A 134 -10.18 27.95 12.25
CA GLU A 134 -10.82 28.22 13.54
C GLU A 134 -10.06 29.27 14.37
N ASN A 135 -8.75 29.34 14.25
CA ASN A 135 -7.90 30.27 15.01
C ASN A 135 -7.79 31.69 14.37
N LYS A 136 -8.47 31.92 13.25
CA LYS A 136 -8.52 33.24 12.57
C LYS A 136 -9.89 33.93 12.66
N GLY A 137 -10.85 33.35 13.33
CA GLY A 137 -12.17 33.94 13.65
C GLY A 137 -12.21 34.47 15.07
#